data_af88732d13979ec1d06b2e125992d430
#
_entry.id   af88732d13979ec1d06b2e125992d430
#
_cell.length_a   1.000
_cell.length_b   1.000
_cell.length_c   1.000
_cell.angle_alpha   90.00
_cell.angle_beta   90.00
_cell.angle_gamma   90.00
#
_symmetry.space_group_name_H-M   'P 1'
#
loop_
_entity.id
_entity.type
_entity.pdbx_description
1 polymer ?
#
loop_
_entity_poly.entity_id
_entity_poly.type
_entity_poly.pdbx_seq_one_letter_code
_entity_poly.pdbx_strand_id
1 'polypeptide(L)'
;TANISVDEYISRFRDEKRFVEFCKQCPNYGNSWGCPPFDFDTGEFLRQYEYAHLMATKIIPVEKNIPIDRTQELIKPERLRIERELLEMEHRYGGRAFAYVGKCLYCPDSECARKCNRPCLHPDKVRPSLEAFGFDMTRTLSELFGIELLWGKDGILPEYLVIVSGLFHNSAENIISHTKRNQDSGNL
;
A
#
# COMPACT_ATOMS: atom_id res chain seq x y z
N THR A 1 -9.82 3.19 -9.38
CA THR A 1 -10.16 2.25 -8.31
C THR A 1 -10.72 0.95 -8.88
N ALA A 2 -10.59 -0.15 -8.17
CA ALA A 2 -11.16 -1.45 -8.51
C ALA A 2 -11.75 -2.10 -7.25
N ASN A 3 -12.86 -2.82 -7.41
CA ASN A 3 -13.44 -3.64 -6.35
C ASN A 3 -13.38 -5.10 -6.78
N ILE A 4 -12.99 -5.96 -5.88
CA ILE A 4 -12.85 -7.41 -6.11
C ILE A 4 -13.20 -8.14 -4.81
N SER A 5 -13.70 -9.37 -4.88
CA SER A 5 -13.83 -10.18 -3.67
C SER A 5 -12.44 -10.55 -3.13
N VAL A 6 -12.31 -10.65 -1.81
CA VAL A 6 -11.03 -11.01 -1.19
C VAL A 6 -10.57 -12.39 -1.63
N ASP A 7 -11.47 -13.36 -1.74
CA ASP A 7 -11.15 -14.71 -2.21
C ASP A 7 -10.60 -14.71 -3.64
N GLU A 8 -11.20 -13.94 -4.55
CA GLU A 8 -10.70 -13.80 -5.92
C GLU A 8 -9.34 -13.10 -5.93
N TYR A 9 -9.17 -12.03 -5.13
CA TYR A 9 -7.91 -11.31 -5.07
C TYR A 9 -6.77 -12.17 -4.52
N ILE A 10 -7.03 -12.95 -3.46
CA ILE A 10 -6.08 -13.94 -2.93
C ILE A 10 -5.73 -14.99 -4.00
N SER A 11 -6.74 -15.60 -4.63
CA SER A 11 -6.51 -16.72 -5.54
C SER A 11 -5.73 -16.33 -6.80
N ARG A 12 -5.94 -15.11 -7.29
CA ARG A 12 -5.35 -14.64 -8.55
C ARG A 12 -4.07 -13.84 -8.38
N PHE A 13 -3.91 -13.09 -7.32
CA PHE A 13 -2.88 -12.05 -7.19
C PHE A 13 -1.92 -12.28 -6.04
N ARG A 14 -2.12 -13.29 -5.18
CA ARG A 14 -1.25 -13.54 -4.03
C ARG A 14 -0.33 -14.73 -4.25
N ASP A 15 0.96 -14.51 -4.02
CA ASP A 15 2.00 -15.54 -3.92
C ASP A 15 2.92 -15.21 -2.73
N GLU A 16 2.44 -15.54 -1.54
CA GLU A 16 3.13 -15.21 -0.29
C GLU A 16 4.55 -15.76 -0.23
N LYS A 17 4.73 -17.02 -0.68
CA LYS A 17 6.03 -17.69 -0.65
C LYS A 17 7.07 -16.94 -1.49
N ARG A 18 6.67 -16.48 -2.66
CA ARG A 18 7.54 -15.71 -3.55
C ARG A 18 7.83 -14.33 -3.00
N PHE A 19 6.80 -13.60 -2.55
CA PHE A 19 6.96 -12.19 -2.15
C PHE A 19 7.66 -12.04 -0.79
N VAL A 20 7.55 -13.02 0.13
CA VAL A 20 8.32 -12.99 1.37
C VAL A 20 9.83 -13.07 1.12
N GLU A 21 10.27 -13.76 0.06
CA GLU A 21 11.70 -13.80 -0.30
C GLU A 21 12.23 -12.43 -0.74
N PHE A 22 11.43 -11.63 -1.43
CA PHE A 22 11.79 -10.24 -1.71
C PHE A 22 11.80 -9.38 -0.44
N CYS A 23 10.82 -9.57 0.44
CA CYS A 23 10.79 -8.88 1.72
C CYS A 23 12.02 -9.18 2.60
N LYS A 24 12.51 -10.41 2.61
CA LYS A 24 13.73 -10.80 3.36
C LYS A 24 14.99 -10.03 2.92
N GLN A 25 15.03 -9.56 1.67
CA GLN A 25 16.14 -8.75 1.16
C GLN A 25 16.00 -7.25 1.50
N CYS A 26 14.86 -6.85 2.06
CA CYS A 26 14.58 -5.46 2.40
C CYS A 26 15.10 -5.13 3.80
N PRO A 27 15.76 -3.97 4.02
CA PRO A 27 16.24 -3.54 5.35
C PRO A 27 15.12 -3.34 6.38
N ASN A 28 13.86 -3.27 5.96
CA ASN A 28 12.71 -3.14 6.85
C ASN A 28 12.19 -4.49 7.39
N TYR A 29 12.64 -5.61 6.81
CA TYR A 29 12.22 -6.95 7.26
C TYR A 29 12.64 -7.20 8.71
N GLY A 30 11.68 -7.58 9.57
CA GLY A 30 11.93 -7.74 11.00
C GLY A 30 12.21 -6.44 11.78
N ASN A 31 12.35 -5.31 11.10
CA ASN A 31 12.75 -4.03 11.67
C ASN A 31 11.64 -2.98 11.70
N SER A 32 10.47 -3.27 11.14
CA SER A 32 9.31 -2.36 11.12
C SER A 32 8.02 -3.12 11.38
N TRP A 33 7.12 -2.58 12.21
CA TRP A 33 5.84 -3.21 12.53
C TRP A 33 4.86 -3.30 11.34
N GLY A 34 5.06 -2.49 10.31
CA GLY A 34 4.30 -2.58 9.05
C GLY A 34 4.85 -3.60 8.06
N CYS A 35 5.96 -4.30 8.39
CA CYS A 35 6.66 -5.25 7.53
C CYS A 35 6.69 -6.66 8.12
N PRO A 36 6.85 -7.73 7.30
CA PRO A 36 7.02 -9.08 7.82
C PRO A 36 8.36 -9.27 8.58
N PRO A 37 8.54 -10.39 9.30
CA PRO A 37 7.57 -11.45 9.51
C PRO A 37 6.45 -11.00 10.46
N PHE A 38 5.22 -11.42 10.16
CA PHE A 38 4.10 -11.24 11.08
C PHE A 38 3.99 -12.43 12.02
N ASP A 39 3.43 -12.24 13.20
CA ASP A 39 3.21 -13.26 14.25
C ASP A 39 1.85 -13.95 14.15
N PHE A 40 1.17 -13.75 13.01
CA PHE A 40 -0.14 -14.33 12.68
C PHE A 40 -0.16 -14.82 11.21
N ASP A 41 -1.10 -15.70 10.89
CA ASP A 41 -1.34 -16.14 9.51
C ASP A 41 -2.01 -15.03 8.69
N THR A 42 -1.26 -14.54 7.70
CA THR A 42 -1.72 -13.44 6.83
C THR A 42 -2.87 -13.85 5.91
N GLY A 43 -2.97 -15.14 5.55
CA GLY A 43 -4.07 -15.67 4.76
C GLY A 43 -5.37 -15.74 5.56
N GLU A 44 -5.32 -16.25 6.79
CA GLU A 44 -6.46 -16.25 7.70
C GLU A 44 -6.92 -14.84 8.03
N PHE A 45 -5.96 -13.93 8.24
CA PHE A 45 -6.27 -12.53 8.47
C PHE A 45 -7.04 -11.90 7.32
N LEU A 46 -6.62 -12.13 6.06
CA LEU A 46 -7.29 -11.58 4.89
C LEU A 46 -8.71 -12.14 4.71
N ARG A 47 -8.92 -13.44 4.98
CA ARG A 47 -10.24 -14.10 4.82
C ARG A 47 -11.30 -13.65 5.83
N GLN A 48 -10.97 -12.78 6.78
CA GLN A 48 -11.95 -12.13 7.64
C GLN A 48 -12.76 -11.07 6.89
N TYR A 49 -12.35 -10.69 5.66
CA TYR A 49 -12.98 -9.68 4.84
C TYR A 49 -13.57 -10.29 3.56
N GLU A 50 -14.68 -9.72 3.10
CA GLU A 50 -15.37 -10.16 1.87
C GLU A 50 -14.91 -9.39 0.63
N TYR A 51 -14.61 -8.09 0.79
CA TYR A 51 -14.33 -7.17 -0.31
C TYR A 51 -12.97 -6.49 -0.13
N ALA A 52 -12.29 -6.27 -1.25
CA ALA A 52 -11.11 -5.43 -1.35
C ALA A 52 -11.41 -4.25 -2.30
N HIS A 53 -11.44 -3.05 -1.75
CA HIS A 53 -11.44 -1.80 -2.51
C HIS A 53 -10.00 -1.37 -2.76
N LEU A 54 -9.55 -1.44 -4.00
CA LEU A 54 -8.16 -1.17 -4.40
C LEU A 54 -8.07 0.17 -5.12
N MET A 55 -6.97 0.87 -4.88
CA MET A 55 -6.64 2.15 -5.49
C MET A 55 -5.23 2.10 -6.09
N ALA A 56 -5.10 2.52 -7.34
CA ALA A 56 -3.81 2.77 -7.97
C ALA A 56 -3.64 4.28 -8.17
N THR A 57 -2.63 4.84 -7.53
CA THR A 57 -2.33 6.28 -7.62
C THR A 57 -1.07 6.47 -8.44
N LYS A 58 -1.21 7.08 -9.61
CA LYS A 58 -0.11 7.41 -10.50
C LYS A 58 0.46 8.78 -10.13
N ILE A 59 1.78 8.85 -9.93
CA ILE A 59 2.53 10.07 -9.63
C ILE A 59 3.40 10.37 -10.84
N ILE A 60 3.12 11.48 -11.53
CA ILE A 60 3.86 11.91 -12.71
C ILE A 60 4.79 13.04 -12.29
N PRO A 61 6.12 12.81 -12.24
CA PRO A 61 7.07 13.88 -11.93
C PRO A 61 7.01 15.00 -12.97
N VAL A 62 7.10 16.24 -12.53
CA VAL A 62 7.15 17.42 -13.41
C VAL A 62 8.51 17.49 -14.13
N GLU A 63 9.59 17.19 -13.42
CA GLU A 63 10.94 17.16 -13.94
C GLU A 63 11.23 15.84 -14.65
N LYS A 64 12.12 15.86 -15.65
CA LYS A 64 12.64 14.67 -16.32
C LYS A 64 14.00 14.29 -15.78
N ASN A 65 14.42 13.05 -16.02
CA ASN A 65 15.75 12.53 -15.64
C ASN A 65 16.06 12.66 -14.14
N ILE A 66 15.06 12.45 -13.29
CA ILE A 66 15.21 12.52 -11.85
C ILE A 66 15.99 11.30 -11.36
N PRO A 67 17.01 11.47 -10.51
CA PRO A 67 17.74 10.37 -9.90
C PRO A 67 16.80 9.46 -9.06
N ILE A 68 17.05 8.15 -9.11
CA ILE A 68 16.20 7.14 -8.45
C ILE A 68 16.21 7.28 -6.91
N ASP A 69 17.25 7.84 -6.32
CA ASP A 69 17.37 8.08 -4.89
C ASP A 69 16.37 9.13 -4.37
N ARG A 70 15.84 9.98 -5.25
CA ARG A 70 14.76 10.93 -4.92
C ARG A 70 13.36 10.33 -4.88
N THR A 71 13.21 9.02 -5.13
CA THR A 71 11.90 8.33 -5.14
C THR A 71 11.09 8.64 -3.88
N GLN A 72 11.71 8.49 -2.69
CA GLN A 72 10.99 8.66 -1.42
C GLN A 72 10.54 10.10 -1.19
N GLU A 73 11.30 11.08 -1.63
CA GLU A 73 10.94 12.50 -1.57
C GLU A 73 9.69 12.78 -2.42
N LEU A 74 9.68 12.26 -3.64
CA LEU A 74 8.59 12.49 -4.60
C LEU A 74 7.29 11.81 -4.20
N ILE A 75 7.35 10.58 -3.68
CA ILE A 75 6.13 9.85 -3.32
C ILE A 75 5.56 10.25 -1.96
N LYS A 76 6.38 10.86 -1.07
CA LYS A 76 6.01 11.14 0.32
C LYS A 76 4.73 11.95 0.49
N PRO A 77 4.51 13.07 -0.24
CA PRO A 77 3.29 13.87 -0.07
C PRO A 77 2.03 13.07 -0.39
N GLU A 78 2.05 12.36 -1.53
CA GLU A 78 0.92 11.56 -1.98
C GLU A 78 0.68 10.34 -1.08
N ARG A 79 1.75 9.71 -0.64
CA ARG A 79 1.68 8.62 0.32
C ARG A 79 1.01 9.03 1.63
N LEU A 80 1.38 10.19 2.20
CA LEU A 80 0.76 10.71 3.42
C LEU A 80 -0.72 11.05 3.23
N ARG A 81 -1.09 11.53 2.03
CA ARG A 81 -2.49 11.76 1.66
C ARG A 81 -3.27 10.45 1.64
N ILE A 82 -2.76 9.44 0.94
CA ILE A 82 -3.37 8.11 0.81
C ILE A 82 -3.50 7.43 2.18
N GLU A 83 -2.46 7.46 3.01
CA GLU A 83 -2.48 6.87 4.35
C GLU A 83 -3.60 7.48 5.21
N ARG A 84 -3.75 8.80 5.19
CA ARG A 84 -4.82 9.49 5.93
C ARG A 84 -6.21 9.12 5.39
N GLU A 85 -6.41 9.16 4.09
CA GLU A 85 -7.68 8.82 3.44
C GLU A 85 -8.10 7.38 3.76
N LEU A 86 -7.17 6.44 3.69
CA LEU A 86 -7.45 5.05 4.00
C LEU A 86 -7.76 4.80 5.48
N LEU A 87 -7.12 5.51 6.40
CA LEU A 87 -7.46 5.44 7.83
C LEU A 87 -8.87 6.00 8.09
N GLU A 88 -9.26 7.07 7.41
CA GLU A 88 -10.62 7.61 7.47
C GLU A 88 -11.65 6.62 6.91
N MET A 89 -11.32 5.96 5.80
CA MET A 89 -12.16 4.90 5.22
C MET A 89 -12.26 3.69 6.15
N GLU A 90 -11.17 3.25 6.74
CA GLU A 90 -11.13 2.16 7.73
C GLU A 90 -12.04 2.47 8.92
N HIS A 91 -11.98 3.71 9.42
CA HIS A 91 -12.85 4.15 10.52
C HIS A 91 -14.33 4.18 10.11
N ARG A 92 -14.63 4.61 8.90
CA ARG A 92 -15.99 4.79 8.39
C ARG A 92 -16.68 3.48 8.02
N TYR A 93 -15.98 2.59 7.33
CA TYR A 93 -16.55 1.35 6.74
C TYR A 93 -16.19 0.10 7.53
N GLY A 94 -15.32 0.23 8.54
CA GLY A 94 -14.66 -0.92 9.15
C GLY A 94 -13.59 -1.53 8.24
N GLY A 95 -12.99 -2.63 8.69
CA GLY A 95 -12.03 -3.36 7.87
C GLY A 95 -10.58 -3.04 8.18
N ARG A 96 -9.71 -3.19 7.17
CA ARG A 96 -8.27 -2.97 7.29
C ARG A 96 -7.69 -2.31 6.07
N ALA A 97 -7.00 -1.20 6.30
CA ALA A 97 -6.26 -0.48 5.27
C ALA A 97 -4.89 -1.12 4.99
N PHE A 98 -4.48 -1.04 3.72
CA PHE A 98 -3.16 -1.40 3.22
C PHE A 98 -2.60 -0.19 2.47
N ALA A 99 -1.68 0.54 3.08
CA ALA A 99 -1.33 1.88 2.65
C ALA A 99 0.18 2.08 2.40
N TYR A 100 1.05 1.22 2.92
CA TYR A 100 2.48 1.52 2.89
C TYR A 100 3.16 1.16 1.58
N VAL A 101 4.12 2.03 1.26
CA VAL A 101 5.16 1.76 0.27
C VAL A 101 6.49 2.15 0.93
N GLY A 102 7.38 1.20 1.11
CA GLY A 102 8.69 1.45 1.74
C GLY A 102 8.65 1.60 3.26
N LYS A 103 9.48 2.48 3.83
CA LYS A 103 9.65 2.64 5.28
C LYS A 103 8.43 3.30 5.92
N CYS A 104 8.03 2.82 7.11
CA CYS A 104 7.06 3.51 7.97
C CYS A 104 7.55 4.93 8.34
N LEU A 105 6.65 5.92 8.29
CA LEU A 105 6.98 7.34 8.50
C LEU A 105 6.56 7.90 9.86
N TYR A 106 5.96 7.08 10.73
CA TYR A 106 5.43 7.57 12.02
C TYR A 106 6.48 7.77 13.13
N CYS A 107 7.71 7.30 12.93
CA CYS A 107 8.84 7.51 13.84
C CYS A 107 10.02 8.10 13.07
N PRO A 108 9.93 9.35 12.57
CA PRO A 108 10.92 9.90 11.66
C PRO A 108 12.29 10.10 12.31
N ASP A 109 12.32 10.49 13.57
CA ASP A 109 13.55 10.86 14.31
C ASP A 109 14.07 9.74 15.21
N SER A 110 13.46 8.56 15.15
CA SER A 110 13.81 7.42 15.98
C SER A 110 13.76 6.11 15.21
N GLU A 111 14.45 5.11 15.72
CA GLU A 111 14.30 3.74 15.20
C GLU A 111 12.95 3.16 15.60
N CYS A 112 12.41 2.29 14.74
CA CYS A 112 11.19 1.57 15.05
C CYS A 112 11.36 0.74 16.32
N ALA A 113 10.38 0.80 17.22
CA ALA A 113 10.37 0.05 18.47
C ALA A 113 10.50 -1.48 18.28
N ARG A 114 10.13 -2.00 17.09
CA ARG A 114 10.33 -3.41 16.73
C ARG A 114 11.77 -3.86 16.81
N LYS A 115 12.74 -3.01 16.46
CA LYS A 115 14.17 -3.33 16.55
C LYS A 115 14.62 -3.68 17.98
N CYS A 116 13.88 -3.20 18.97
CA CYS A 116 14.11 -3.48 20.39
C CYS A 116 13.04 -4.41 20.98
N ASN A 117 12.31 -5.15 20.17
CA ASN A 117 11.19 -6.02 20.58
C ASN A 117 10.15 -5.31 21.48
N ARG A 118 9.92 -4.02 21.25
CA ARG A 118 8.91 -3.22 21.97
C ARG A 118 7.70 -2.98 21.08
N PRO A 119 6.49 -2.86 21.65
CA PRO A 119 5.26 -2.55 20.92
C PRO A 119 5.40 -1.31 20.04
N CYS A 120 4.61 -1.26 18.97
CA CYS A 120 4.53 -0.09 18.11
C CYS A 120 4.05 1.13 18.93
N LEU A 121 4.67 2.30 18.71
CA LEU A 121 4.25 3.56 19.34
C LEU A 121 2.99 4.16 18.69
N HIS A 122 2.64 3.70 17.48
CA HIS A 122 1.51 4.19 16.68
C HIS A 122 0.70 3.02 16.08
N PRO A 123 0.19 2.06 16.91
CA PRO A 123 -0.49 0.86 16.41
C PRO A 123 -1.81 1.19 15.70
N ASP A 124 -2.43 2.30 16.08
CA ASP A 124 -3.63 2.86 15.49
C ASP A 124 -3.43 3.38 14.06
N LYS A 125 -2.19 3.71 13.67
CA LYS A 125 -1.85 4.33 12.38
C LYS A 125 -1.06 3.43 11.44
N VAL A 126 -0.22 2.55 11.99
CA VAL A 126 0.65 1.69 11.16
C VAL A 126 -0.17 0.66 10.40
N ARG A 127 -0.05 0.68 9.07
CA ARG A 127 -0.71 -0.27 8.15
C ARG A 127 0.34 -0.91 7.25
N PRO A 128 0.25 -2.20 6.99
CA PRO A 128 1.17 -2.88 6.06
C PRO A 128 0.89 -2.49 4.62
N SER A 129 1.81 -2.83 3.73
CA SER A 129 1.56 -2.79 2.29
C SER A 129 0.92 -4.11 1.81
N LEU A 130 0.33 -4.08 0.62
CA LEU A 130 -0.19 -5.28 -0.04
C LEU A 130 0.92 -6.29 -0.35
N GLU A 131 2.11 -5.81 -0.77
CA GLU A 131 3.28 -6.68 -1.01
C GLU A 131 3.74 -7.41 0.25
N ALA A 132 3.64 -6.76 1.42
CA ALA A 132 3.98 -7.39 2.70
C ALA A 132 3.07 -8.57 3.05
N PHE A 133 1.89 -8.64 2.43
CA PHE A 133 0.93 -9.74 2.52
C PHE A 133 1.00 -10.69 1.31
N GLY A 134 1.99 -10.52 0.46
CA GLY A 134 2.28 -11.44 -0.65
C GLY A 134 1.53 -11.15 -1.95
N PHE A 135 0.93 -9.98 -2.11
CA PHE A 135 0.25 -9.62 -3.36
C PHE A 135 1.23 -9.13 -4.43
N ASP A 136 0.99 -9.55 -5.68
CA ASP A 136 1.75 -9.15 -6.87
C ASP A 136 1.22 -7.80 -7.40
N MET A 137 1.98 -6.73 -7.16
CA MET A 137 1.60 -5.39 -7.61
C MET A 137 1.68 -5.23 -9.13
N THR A 138 2.62 -5.91 -9.78
CA THR A 138 2.73 -5.87 -11.23
C THR A 138 1.47 -6.45 -11.87
N ARG A 139 1.05 -7.61 -11.39
CA ARG A 139 -0.14 -8.29 -11.88
C ARG A 139 -1.42 -7.52 -11.50
N THR A 140 -1.49 -7.02 -10.27
CA THR A 140 -2.61 -6.19 -9.80
C THR A 140 -2.80 -4.97 -10.69
N LEU A 141 -1.72 -4.23 -10.98
CA LEU A 141 -1.77 -3.03 -11.81
C LEU A 141 -2.18 -3.36 -13.24
N SER A 142 -1.58 -4.38 -13.86
CA SER A 142 -1.87 -4.71 -15.26
C SER A 142 -3.29 -5.25 -15.46
N GLU A 143 -3.75 -6.17 -14.61
CA GLU A 143 -5.04 -6.85 -14.79
C GLU A 143 -6.23 -6.04 -14.28
N LEU A 144 -6.10 -5.29 -13.16
CA LEU A 144 -7.22 -4.55 -12.58
C LEU A 144 -7.28 -3.09 -12.99
N PHE A 145 -6.16 -2.51 -13.38
CA PHE A 145 -6.10 -1.07 -13.68
C PHE A 145 -5.64 -0.75 -15.11
N GLY A 146 -5.12 -1.75 -15.86
CA GLY A 146 -4.54 -1.50 -17.18
C GLY A 146 -3.29 -0.61 -17.12
N ILE A 147 -2.57 -0.62 -15.98
CA ILE A 147 -1.37 0.19 -15.75
C ILE A 147 -0.15 -0.71 -15.76
N GLU A 148 0.85 -0.37 -16.56
CA GLU A 148 2.14 -1.01 -16.53
C GLU A 148 2.97 -0.51 -15.34
N LEU A 149 3.62 -1.42 -14.59
CA LEU A 149 4.57 -1.04 -13.55
C LEU A 149 5.92 -0.77 -14.20
N LEU A 150 6.30 0.48 -14.23
CA LEU A 150 7.59 0.91 -14.77
C LEU A 150 8.69 0.88 -13.70
N TRP A 151 9.89 0.53 -14.13
CA TRP A 151 11.09 0.51 -13.28
C TRP A 151 12.10 1.56 -13.72
N GLY A 152 12.82 2.11 -12.75
CA GLY A 152 13.93 3.00 -13.04
C GLY A 152 15.03 2.30 -13.87
N LYS A 153 15.68 3.05 -14.74
CA LYS A 153 16.76 2.57 -15.58
C LYS A 153 17.94 3.55 -15.53
N ASP A 154 19.16 3.03 -15.52
CA ASP A 154 20.40 3.83 -15.52
C ASP A 154 20.46 4.87 -14.38
N GLY A 155 19.89 4.51 -13.21
CA GLY A 155 19.82 5.40 -12.03
C GLY A 155 18.78 6.52 -12.13
N ILE A 156 17.90 6.48 -13.15
CA ILE A 156 16.86 7.49 -13.41
C ILE A 156 15.47 6.89 -13.14
N LEU A 157 14.57 7.69 -12.61
CA LEU A 157 13.17 7.33 -12.39
C LEU A 157 12.43 7.11 -13.72
N PRO A 158 11.42 6.22 -13.74
CA PRO A 158 10.53 6.07 -14.89
C PRO A 158 9.66 7.31 -15.08
N GLU A 159 8.92 7.34 -16.20
CA GLU A 159 8.01 8.44 -16.53
C GLU A 159 6.94 8.70 -15.47
N TYR A 160 6.56 7.68 -14.72
CA TYR A 160 5.65 7.78 -13.57
C TYR A 160 5.97 6.72 -12.52
N LEU A 161 5.57 7.02 -11.30
CA LEU A 161 5.55 6.08 -10.19
C LEU A 161 4.09 5.69 -9.88
N VAL A 162 3.87 4.52 -9.30
CA VAL A 162 2.52 4.08 -8.90
C VAL A 162 2.55 3.58 -7.46
N ILE A 163 1.57 4.04 -6.67
CA ILE A 163 1.26 3.49 -5.36
C ILE A 163 -0.01 2.66 -5.50
N VAL A 164 0.05 1.39 -5.11
CA VAL A 164 -1.15 0.55 -4.96
C VAL A 164 -1.47 0.45 -3.48
N SER A 165 -2.72 0.71 -3.15
CA SER A 165 -3.22 0.71 -1.79
C SER A 165 -4.65 0.18 -1.77
N GLY A 166 -5.23 -0.09 -0.60
CA GLY A 166 -6.60 -0.57 -0.54
C GLY A 166 -7.17 -0.67 0.86
N LEU A 167 -8.49 -0.87 0.91
CA LEU A 167 -9.25 -1.21 2.09
C LEU A 167 -9.90 -2.58 1.91
N PHE A 168 -9.64 -3.50 2.83
CA PHE A 168 -10.34 -4.78 2.93
C PHE A 168 -11.46 -4.63 3.96
N HIS A 169 -12.70 -4.97 3.59
CA HIS A 169 -13.88 -4.67 4.41
C HIS A 169 -15.02 -5.66 4.20
N ASN A 170 -16.02 -5.59 5.09
CA ASN A 170 -17.26 -6.37 5.03
C ASN A 170 -18.50 -5.47 4.83
N SER A 171 -18.30 -4.19 4.52
CA SER A 171 -19.40 -3.26 4.30
C SER A 171 -20.09 -3.57 2.97
N ALA A 172 -21.42 -3.64 2.97
CA ALA A 172 -22.21 -3.74 1.76
C ALA A 172 -22.31 -2.42 0.98
N GLU A 173 -21.81 -1.30 1.55
CA GLU A 173 -21.82 -0.01 0.87
C GLU A 173 -20.85 0.02 -0.31
N ASN A 174 -21.30 0.56 -1.43
CA ASN A 174 -20.46 0.74 -2.61
C ASN A 174 -19.52 1.95 -2.42
N ILE A 175 -18.27 1.67 -2.07
CA ILE A 175 -17.25 2.69 -1.77
C ILE A 175 -16.95 3.61 -2.98
N ILE A 176 -17.17 3.14 -4.23
CA ILE A 176 -16.91 3.90 -5.46
C ILE A 176 -17.64 5.26 -5.50
N SER A 177 -18.82 5.36 -4.86
CA SER A 177 -19.67 6.56 -4.93
C SER A 177 -19.08 7.79 -4.21
N HIS A 178 -18.11 7.61 -3.33
CA HIS A 178 -17.54 8.68 -2.51
C HIS A 178 -16.24 9.27 -3.06
N THR A 179 -15.44 8.49 -3.78
CA THR A 179 -14.17 8.94 -4.36
C THR A 179 -14.38 9.96 -5.49
N LYS A 180 -15.52 9.93 -6.21
CA LYS A 180 -15.84 10.88 -7.29
C LYS A 180 -16.19 12.29 -6.81
N ARG A 181 -16.68 12.47 -5.58
CA ARG A 181 -17.08 13.79 -5.07
C ARG A 181 -15.92 14.71 -4.69
N ASN A 182 -14.74 14.14 -4.41
CA ASN A 182 -13.58 14.93 -4.01
C ASN A 182 -12.70 15.37 -5.21
N GLN A 183 -12.97 14.87 -6.44
CA GLN A 183 -12.25 15.30 -7.64
C GLN A 183 -12.89 16.54 -8.30
N ASP A 184 -14.19 16.80 -8.08
CA ASP A 184 -14.90 17.93 -8.68
C ASP A 184 -14.84 19.24 -7.84
N SER A 185 -14.27 19.19 -6.61
CA SER A 185 -14.15 20.38 -5.76
C SER A 185 -12.81 21.13 -5.85
N GLY A 186 -11.96 20.77 -6.80
CA GLY A 186 -10.61 21.33 -7.00
C GLY A 186 -10.46 22.33 -8.15
N ASN A 187 -11.54 22.79 -8.76
CA ASN A 187 -11.53 23.85 -9.77
C ASN A 187 -12.42 25.02 -9.32
N LEU A 188 -11.85 25.92 -8.55
CA LEU A 188 -12.27 27.34 -8.44
C LEU A 188 -11.02 28.16 -8.15
#